data_7e86416f1ea2c268beff2c40b9e225c4
#
_entry.id   7e86416f1ea2c268beff2c40b9e225c4
#
_cell.length_a   1.000
_cell.length_b   1.000
_cell.length_c   1.000
_cell.angle_alpha   90.00
_cell.angle_beta   90.00
_cell.angle_gamma   90.00
#
_symmetry.space_group_name_H-M   'P 1'
#
loop_
_entity.id
_entity.type
_entity.pdbx_description
1 polymer ?
#
loop_
_entity_poly.entity_id
_entity_poly.type
_entity_poly.pdbx_seq_one_letter_code
_entity_poly.pdbx_strand_id
1 'polypeptide(L)'
;MRIEKIAEAPYNPDMQAQFEPSRRKPAFARALEDARRVSSPAKAHPALIAVWAAVTAAAQAIPTVPMLGTGSSFSFAAALTPLAGIFFGPIYGALCAAAGGFVGSLLAPHTAWMGPATFVIGTVTAFTXGCIAWGGWPPAKINRKGSFVINGGIIVYVLGTALWFSHETGRSLARFPLVFYGAGLVALLLGSAFAPGMLTGKSRALKFPALMLCAFGGMAGGASVGNFFSLVLFDLPRELWAMLTFVAPLERLAFSVGTAAIGLPLLASLPKAGIHVGPQPAREAEPEGQGSAYAAACSPDAMPTAQPQPSPVPAPIECPKPSPVQEAEPEPEP
;
A
#
# COMPACT_ATOMS: atom_id res chain seq x y z
N MET A 1 27.92 -10.34 -72.80
CA MET A 1 27.61 -9.77 -71.49
C MET A 1 26.36 -10.45 -70.95
N ARG A 2 26.55 -11.48 -70.07
CA ARG A 2 25.45 -12.31 -69.54
C ARG A 2 24.97 -11.70 -68.24
N ILE A 3 23.78 -11.13 -68.22
CA ILE A 3 23.12 -10.71 -66.99
C ILE A 3 22.54 -11.98 -66.36
N GLU A 4 23.19 -12.45 -65.29
CA GLU A 4 22.65 -13.57 -64.48
C GLU A 4 21.33 -13.14 -63.86
N LYS A 5 20.31 -13.95 -64.08
CA LYS A 5 19.02 -13.83 -63.38
C LYS A 5 19.26 -14.08 -61.89
N ILE A 6 19.15 -13.05 -61.09
CA ILE A 6 19.07 -13.18 -59.62
C ILE A 6 17.74 -13.91 -59.37
N ALA A 7 17.83 -15.15 -58.96
CA ALA A 7 16.67 -15.93 -58.58
C ALA A 7 16.02 -15.27 -57.37
N GLU A 8 14.78 -14.82 -57.54
CA GLU A 8 13.95 -14.31 -56.41
C GLU A 8 13.77 -15.46 -55.41
N ALA A 9 14.33 -15.30 -54.22
CA ALA A 9 14.11 -16.25 -53.13
C ALA A 9 12.60 -16.29 -52.82
N PRO A 10 12.00 -17.48 -52.61
CA PRO A 10 10.57 -17.57 -52.32
C PRO A 10 10.24 -16.81 -51.03
N TYR A 11 9.23 -15.96 -51.12
CA TYR A 11 8.71 -15.20 -50.00
C TYR A 11 8.28 -16.15 -48.88
N ASN A 12 8.95 -16.07 -47.75
CA ASN A 12 8.62 -16.88 -46.56
C ASN A 12 7.98 -15.96 -45.50
N PRO A 13 6.65 -16.00 -45.30
CA PRO A 13 5.97 -15.14 -44.34
C PRO A 13 6.39 -15.43 -42.89
N ASP A 14 6.83 -16.65 -42.57
CA ASP A 14 7.24 -17.04 -41.21
C ASP A 14 8.57 -16.40 -40.80
N MET A 15 9.41 -16.02 -41.75
CA MET A 15 10.68 -15.35 -41.49
C MET A 15 10.48 -13.90 -41.04
N GLN A 16 9.40 -13.24 -41.46
CA GLN A 16 9.07 -11.89 -41.00
C GLN A 16 8.52 -11.88 -39.57
N ALA A 17 7.76 -12.93 -39.19
CA ALA A 17 7.24 -13.06 -37.84
C ALA A 17 8.36 -13.19 -36.78
N GLN A 18 9.53 -13.74 -37.17
CA GLN A 18 10.68 -13.84 -36.28
C GLN A 18 11.43 -12.51 -36.09
N PHE A 19 11.27 -11.58 -37.02
CA PHE A 19 11.95 -10.28 -36.98
C PHE A 19 11.09 -9.14 -36.46
N GLU A 20 9.81 -9.39 -36.10
CA GLU A 20 9.07 -8.37 -35.35
C GLU A 20 9.76 -8.16 -34.01
N PRO A 21 10.41 -6.99 -33.80
CA PRO A 21 10.98 -6.71 -32.50
C PRO A 21 9.84 -6.76 -31.49
N SER A 22 9.94 -7.69 -30.56
CA SER A 22 9.00 -7.78 -29.44
C SER A 22 8.88 -6.36 -28.86
N ARG A 23 7.82 -5.66 -29.22
CA ARG A 23 7.49 -4.34 -28.67
C ARG A 23 7.09 -4.52 -27.22
N ARG A 24 8.06 -4.91 -26.38
CA ARG A 24 7.85 -4.91 -24.93
C ARG A 24 7.50 -3.49 -24.54
N LYS A 25 6.24 -3.27 -24.27
CA LYS A 25 5.77 -1.97 -23.74
C LYS A 25 6.75 -1.50 -22.66
N PRO A 26 7.16 -0.23 -22.67
CA PRO A 26 8.05 0.29 -21.65
C PRO A 26 7.49 0.00 -20.25
N ALA A 27 8.37 -0.18 -19.28
CA ALA A 27 8.00 -0.54 -17.90
C ALA A 27 6.91 0.37 -17.33
N PHE A 28 6.98 1.64 -17.67
CA PHE A 28 6.00 2.66 -17.29
C PHE A 28 4.59 2.37 -17.86
N ALA A 29 4.48 2.02 -19.15
CA ALA A 29 3.19 1.72 -19.76
C ALA A 29 2.56 0.44 -19.18
N ARG A 30 3.39 -0.55 -18.83
CA ARG A 30 2.95 -1.75 -18.12
C ARG A 30 2.45 -1.43 -16.73
N ALA A 31 3.20 -0.62 -15.97
CA ALA A 31 2.78 -0.20 -14.63
C ALA A 31 1.43 0.54 -14.67
N LEU A 32 1.18 1.33 -15.70
CA LEU A 32 -0.09 2.03 -15.89
C LEU A 32 -1.25 1.06 -16.20
N GLU A 33 -1.00 0.05 -17.01
CA GLU A 33 -1.99 -1.01 -17.28
C GLU A 33 -2.28 -1.85 -16.03
N ASP A 34 -1.23 -2.21 -15.31
CA ASP A 34 -1.35 -3.01 -14.07
C ASP A 34 -2.04 -2.23 -12.95
N ALA A 35 -1.83 -0.91 -12.87
CA ALA A 35 -2.53 -0.05 -11.92
C ALA A 35 -4.05 -0.10 -12.09
N ARG A 36 -4.53 -0.36 -13.30
CA ARG A 36 -5.96 -0.49 -13.62
C ARG A 36 -6.55 -1.84 -13.21
N ARG A 37 -5.72 -2.79 -12.80
CA ARG A 37 -6.12 -4.17 -12.49
C ARG A 37 -5.87 -4.54 -11.02
N VAL A 38 -5.88 -3.55 -10.12
CA VAL A 38 -5.70 -3.85 -8.69
C VAL A 38 -7.02 -4.38 -8.11
N SER A 39 -6.96 -5.50 -7.45
CA SER A 39 -8.13 -6.08 -6.76
C SER A 39 -8.56 -5.21 -5.58
N SER A 40 -9.85 -5.19 -5.30
CA SER A 40 -10.36 -4.59 -4.07
C SER A 40 -9.67 -5.21 -2.85
N PRO A 41 -9.45 -4.43 -1.78
CA PRO A 41 -8.81 -4.98 -0.59
C PRO A 41 -9.60 -6.17 -0.05
N ALA A 42 -8.95 -7.32 -0.01
CA ALA A 42 -9.49 -8.49 0.69
C ALA A 42 -9.73 -8.10 2.15
N LYS A 43 -10.75 -8.68 2.76
CA LYS A 43 -11.03 -8.44 4.18
C LYS A 43 -9.78 -8.80 5.01
N ALA A 44 -9.09 -7.78 5.50
CA ALA A 44 -7.91 -8.00 6.34
C ALA A 44 -8.32 -8.77 7.61
N HIS A 45 -7.54 -9.75 8.01
CA HIS A 45 -7.83 -10.55 9.21
C HIS A 45 -7.81 -9.64 10.44
N PRO A 46 -8.86 -9.61 11.27
CA PRO A 46 -8.96 -8.71 12.42
C PRO A 46 -7.76 -8.81 13.37
N ALA A 47 -7.24 -10.01 13.61
CA ALA A 47 -6.08 -10.21 14.47
C ALA A 47 -4.83 -9.48 13.94
N LEU A 48 -4.65 -9.46 12.61
CA LEU A 48 -3.49 -8.78 12.01
C LEU A 48 -3.61 -7.25 12.16
N ILE A 49 -4.83 -6.71 12.05
CA ILE A 49 -5.11 -5.29 12.29
C ILE A 49 -4.80 -4.95 13.75
N ALA A 50 -5.25 -5.80 14.69
CA ALA A 50 -5.01 -5.60 16.13
C ALA A 50 -3.51 -5.65 16.46
N VAL A 51 -2.77 -6.61 15.92
CA VAL A 51 -1.31 -6.72 16.11
C VAL A 51 -0.60 -5.49 15.57
N TRP A 52 -0.96 -5.04 14.36
CA TRP A 52 -0.32 -3.86 13.77
C TRP A 52 -0.67 -2.58 14.55
N ALA A 53 -1.88 -2.46 15.06
CA ALA A 53 -2.28 -1.35 15.93
C ALA A 53 -1.46 -1.34 17.23
N ALA A 54 -1.25 -2.51 17.84
CA ALA A 54 -0.41 -2.65 19.03
C ALA A 54 1.06 -2.27 18.75
N VAL A 55 1.62 -2.71 17.61
CA VAL A 55 2.97 -2.33 17.17
C VAL A 55 3.06 -0.81 16.98
N THR A 56 2.05 -0.20 16.36
CA THR A 56 2.00 1.25 16.15
C THR A 56 1.92 1.99 17.49
N ALA A 57 1.10 1.50 18.44
CA ALA A 57 0.99 2.09 19.79
C ALA A 57 2.32 2.02 20.55
N ALA A 58 3.00 0.88 20.52
CA ALA A 58 4.31 0.70 21.14
C ALA A 58 5.36 1.62 20.49
N ALA A 59 5.37 1.73 19.17
CA ALA A 59 6.29 2.58 18.43
C ALA A 59 6.09 4.09 18.72
N GLN A 60 4.89 4.47 19.18
CA GLN A 60 4.60 5.85 19.60
C GLN A 60 5.51 6.27 20.78
N ALA A 61 5.91 5.33 21.65
CA ALA A 61 6.76 5.60 22.80
C ALA A 61 8.21 5.95 22.41
N ILE A 62 8.62 5.70 21.18
CA ILE A 62 9.99 5.96 20.71
C ILE A 62 10.04 7.34 20.02
N PRO A 63 10.55 8.38 20.68
CA PRO A 63 10.70 9.69 20.03
C PRO A 63 11.82 9.65 19.00
N THR A 64 11.66 10.39 17.91
CA THR A 64 12.64 10.42 16.79
C THR A 64 13.18 11.83 16.56
N VAL A 65 12.34 12.75 16.10
CA VAL A 65 12.74 14.11 15.71
C VAL A 65 11.91 15.11 16.52
N PRO A 66 12.54 16.10 17.18
CA PRO A 66 11.78 17.16 17.86
C PRO A 66 10.87 17.92 16.88
N MET A 67 9.65 18.20 17.30
CA MET A 67 8.72 19.05 16.56
C MET A 67 8.92 20.50 16.93
N LEU A 68 9.23 21.31 15.95
CA LEU A 68 9.46 22.73 16.14
C LEU A 68 8.16 23.44 16.61
N GLY A 69 8.27 24.18 17.70
CA GLY A 69 7.21 25.05 18.20
C GLY A 69 6.17 24.37 19.12
N THR A 70 6.25 23.07 19.36
CA THR A 70 5.23 22.35 20.15
C THR A 70 5.74 21.75 21.46
N GLY A 71 7.07 21.65 21.64
CA GLY A 71 7.66 20.96 22.78
C GLY A 71 7.52 19.44 22.74
N SER A 72 6.95 18.89 21.69
CA SER A 72 6.77 17.46 21.49
C SER A 72 7.80 16.89 20.49
N SER A 73 7.75 15.58 20.26
CA SER A 73 8.60 14.93 19.27
C SER A 73 7.75 14.07 18.32
N PHE A 74 8.19 13.93 17.08
CA PHE A 74 7.69 12.87 16.24
C PHE A 74 8.08 11.52 16.83
N SER A 75 7.20 10.54 16.70
CA SER A 75 7.48 9.18 17.14
C SER A 75 7.91 8.29 15.97
N PHE A 76 8.53 7.17 16.28
CA PHE A 76 8.84 6.13 15.28
C PHE A 76 7.57 5.62 14.58
N ALA A 77 6.42 5.70 15.25
CA ALA A 77 5.12 5.37 14.63
C ALA A 77 4.84 6.20 13.37
N ALA A 78 5.44 7.38 13.19
CA ALA A 78 5.28 8.19 11.98
C ALA A 78 5.76 7.45 10.71
N ALA A 79 6.76 6.56 10.82
CA ALA A 79 7.20 5.72 9.71
C ALA A 79 6.34 4.46 9.53
N LEU A 80 5.66 3.98 10.57
CA LEU A 80 4.85 2.76 10.53
C LEU A 80 3.40 3.02 10.11
N THR A 81 2.86 4.17 10.48
CA THR A 81 1.46 4.52 10.25
C THR A 81 1.06 4.45 8.75
N PRO A 82 1.87 4.95 7.80
CA PRO A 82 1.53 4.81 6.38
C PRO A 82 1.41 3.35 5.93
N LEU A 83 2.19 2.43 6.54
CA LEU A 83 2.17 1.02 6.19
C LEU A 83 0.80 0.38 6.49
N ALA A 84 0.09 0.82 7.54
CA ALA A 84 -1.25 0.33 7.83
C ALA A 84 -2.19 0.54 6.63
N GLY A 85 -2.15 1.74 6.01
CA GLY A 85 -2.95 2.04 4.82
C GLY A 85 -2.55 1.19 3.61
N ILE A 86 -1.24 0.98 3.44
CA ILE A 86 -0.70 0.17 2.33
C ILE A 86 -1.11 -1.31 2.51
N PHE A 87 -0.98 -1.85 3.72
CA PHE A 87 -1.22 -3.26 4.01
C PHE A 87 -2.70 -3.62 4.00
N PHE A 88 -3.55 -2.81 4.62
CA PHE A 88 -4.95 -3.15 4.90
C PHE A 88 -5.95 -2.35 4.04
N GLY A 89 -5.47 -1.41 3.24
CA GLY A 89 -6.33 -0.53 2.44
C GLY A 89 -6.80 0.70 3.22
N PRO A 90 -7.56 1.57 2.56
CA PRO A 90 -7.88 2.89 3.15
C PRO A 90 -8.69 2.81 4.44
N ILE A 91 -9.74 2.00 4.49
CA ILE A 91 -10.64 1.95 5.66
C ILE A 91 -10.00 1.19 6.82
N TYR A 92 -9.56 -0.06 6.57
CA TYR A 92 -8.99 -0.89 7.63
C TYR A 92 -7.64 -0.34 8.11
N GLY A 93 -6.86 0.27 7.21
CA GLY A 93 -5.62 0.95 7.57
C GLY A 93 -5.87 2.18 8.44
N ALA A 94 -6.91 2.96 8.12
CA ALA A 94 -7.31 4.10 8.94
C ALA A 94 -7.79 3.68 10.33
N LEU A 95 -8.62 2.62 10.40
CA LEU A 95 -9.09 2.06 11.69
C LEU A 95 -7.92 1.54 12.54
N CYS A 96 -6.98 0.85 11.90
CA CYS A 96 -5.76 0.36 12.55
C CYS A 96 -4.93 1.53 13.12
N ALA A 97 -4.70 2.56 12.31
CA ALA A 97 -3.97 3.76 12.70
C ALA A 97 -4.68 4.55 13.79
N ALA A 98 -6.02 4.61 13.73
CA ALA A 98 -6.83 5.26 14.76
C ALA A 98 -6.69 4.55 16.11
N ALA A 99 -6.84 3.23 16.12
CA ALA A 99 -6.75 2.44 17.35
C ALA A 99 -5.32 2.51 17.94
N GLY A 100 -4.31 2.24 17.11
CA GLY A 100 -2.90 2.27 17.55
C GLY A 100 -2.44 3.66 17.96
N GLY A 101 -2.82 4.67 17.18
CA GLY A 101 -2.48 6.07 17.46
C GLY A 101 -3.16 6.61 18.72
N PHE A 102 -4.43 6.27 18.95
CA PHE A 102 -5.16 6.67 20.17
C PHE A 102 -4.52 6.06 21.41
N VAL A 103 -4.34 4.74 21.43
CA VAL A 103 -3.69 4.05 22.55
C VAL A 103 -2.27 4.58 22.75
N GLY A 104 -1.51 4.73 21.67
CA GLY A 104 -0.14 5.24 21.71
C GLY A 104 -0.05 6.66 22.26
N SER A 105 -1.00 7.55 21.93
CA SER A 105 -0.99 8.92 22.44
C SER A 105 -1.29 9.00 23.95
N LEU A 106 -2.02 8.00 24.50
CA LEU A 106 -2.22 7.89 25.95
C LEU A 106 -0.97 7.34 26.66
N LEU A 107 -0.27 6.39 26.02
CA LEU A 107 0.95 5.77 26.59
C LEU A 107 2.17 6.69 26.47
N ALA A 108 2.23 7.56 25.48
CA ALA A 108 3.39 8.39 25.17
C ALA A 108 2.99 9.86 24.91
N PRO A 109 2.54 10.58 25.95
CA PRO A 109 2.04 11.95 25.78
C PRO A 109 3.13 12.92 25.25
N HIS A 110 4.41 12.63 25.42
CA HIS A 110 5.52 13.43 24.92
C HIS A 110 5.62 13.44 23.37
N THR A 111 4.94 12.51 22.69
CA THR A 111 4.84 12.48 21.22
C THR A 111 3.45 12.88 20.72
N ALA A 112 2.54 13.21 21.62
CA ALA A 112 1.16 13.52 21.34
C ALA A 112 0.91 15.03 21.40
N TRP A 113 1.39 15.77 20.38
CA TRP A 113 1.39 17.23 20.36
C TRP A 113 -0.02 17.87 20.41
N MET A 114 -1.06 17.14 20.02
CA MET A 114 -2.47 17.55 20.22
C MET A 114 -3.12 16.73 21.36
N GLY A 115 -2.32 16.21 22.28
CA GLY A 115 -2.84 15.27 23.27
C GLY A 115 -3.45 14.04 22.62
N PRO A 116 -4.50 13.46 23.20
CA PRO A 116 -5.12 12.25 22.65
C PRO A 116 -5.63 12.41 21.21
N ALA A 117 -5.94 13.65 20.74
CA ALA A 117 -6.43 13.88 19.38
C ALA A 117 -5.36 13.73 18.30
N THR A 118 -4.08 13.55 18.66
CA THR A 118 -2.96 13.34 17.72
C THR A 118 -3.23 12.16 16.78
N PHE A 119 -3.98 11.13 17.24
CA PHE A 119 -4.29 9.95 16.42
C PHE A 119 -5.02 10.31 15.11
N VAL A 120 -5.77 11.41 15.08
CA VAL A 120 -6.52 11.85 13.88
C VAL A 120 -5.58 12.04 12.69
N ILE A 121 -4.38 12.60 12.95
CA ILE A 121 -3.38 12.86 11.90
C ILE A 121 -2.90 11.52 11.31
N GLY A 122 -2.58 10.55 12.18
CA GLY A 122 -2.19 9.20 11.76
C GLY A 122 -3.30 8.49 10.97
N THR A 123 -4.53 8.64 11.42
CA THR A 123 -5.72 8.08 10.76
C THR A 123 -5.86 8.60 9.32
N VAL A 124 -5.76 9.93 9.17
CA VAL A 124 -5.84 10.59 7.84
C VAL A 124 -4.65 10.17 6.96
N THR A 125 -3.46 10.07 7.55
CA THR A 125 -2.25 9.60 6.85
C THR A 125 -2.46 8.19 6.30
N ALA A 126 -2.90 7.25 7.14
CA ALA A 126 -3.13 5.86 6.74
C ALA A 126 -4.26 5.74 5.70
N PHE A 127 -5.34 6.50 5.87
CA PHE A 127 -6.43 6.55 4.90
C PHE A 127 -5.92 7.01 3.52
N THR A 128 -5.21 8.11 3.48
CA THR A 128 -4.67 8.67 2.24
C THR A 128 -3.68 7.70 1.57
N UNK A 129 -2.92 6.99 2.34
CA UNK A 129 -2.12 6.20 1.96
C UNK A 129 -2.67 5.19 1.39
N GLY A 130 -3.62 4.60 1.95
CA GLY A 130 -4.37 3.48 1.38
C GLY A 130 -5.06 3.82 0.06
N CYS A 131 -5.67 5.00 -0.01
CA CYS A 131 -6.27 5.48 -1.25
C CYS A 131 -5.26 5.53 -2.42
N ILE A 132 -4.02 5.93 -2.14
CA ILE A 132 -2.95 5.97 -3.16
C ILE A 132 -2.58 4.54 -3.55
N ALA A 133 -2.25 3.69 -2.58
CA ALA A 133 -1.70 2.34 -2.81
C ALA A 133 -2.70 1.41 -3.51
N TRP A 134 -3.99 1.57 -3.23
CA TRP A 134 -5.06 0.69 -3.74
C TRP A 134 -5.82 1.27 -4.93
N GLY A 135 -5.37 2.39 -5.49
CA GLY A 135 -5.96 2.98 -6.70
C GLY A 135 -7.27 3.71 -6.50
N GLY A 136 -7.54 4.16 -5.26
CA GLY A 136 -8.69 4.98 -4.93
C GLY A 136 -9.70 4.35 -3.96
N TRP A 137 -10.51 5.21 -3.37
CA TRP A 137 -11.65 4.82 -2.53
C TRP A 137 -12.72 5.93 -2.64
N PRO A 138 -13.99 5.61 -2.82
CA PRO A 138 -14.54 4.25 -3.03
C PRO A 138 -13.98 3.61 -4.31
N PRO A 139 -13.92 2.27 -4.38
CA PRO A 139 -13.36 1.60 -5.54
C PRO A 139 -14.20 1.95 -6.78
N ALA A 140 -13.68 2.86 -7.58
CA ALA A 140 -14.36 3.25 -8.81
C ALA A 140 -14.29 2.09 -9.79
N LYS A 141 -15.43 1.67 -10.32
CA LYS A 141 -15.46 0.88 -11.54
C LYS A 141 -14.86 1.80 -12.62
N ILE A 142 -13.58 1.66 -12.88
CA ILE A 142 -12.86 2.50 -13.83
C ILE A 142 -13.52 2.33 -15.19
N ASN A 143 -14.29 3.33 -15.57
CA ASN A 143 -14.81 3.37 -16.93
C ASN A 143 -13.60 3.48 -17.89
N ARG A 144 -13.53 2.63 -18.87
CA ARG A 144 -12.38 2.43 -19.79
C ARG A 144 -11.89 3.70 -20.52
N LYS A 145 -12.58 4.82 -20.39
CA LYS A 145 -12.28 6.07 -21.11
C LYS A 145 -11.39 7.07 -20.37
N GLY A 146 -10.53 6.61 -19.45
CA GLY A 146 -9.47 7.46 -18.92
C GLY A 146 -9.92 8.58 -17.98
N SER A 147 -11.08 8.46 -17.37
CA SER A 147 -11.54 9.43 -16.36
C SER A 147 -10.58 9.47 -15.18
N PHE A 148 -10.13 10.66 -14.86
CA PHE A 148 -9.35 10.95 -13.66
C PHE A 148 -10.19 10.53 -12.44
N VAL A 149 -9.79 9.46 -11.78
CA VAL A 149 -10.51 8.98 -10.59
C VAL A 149 -10.17 9.90 -9.42
N ILE A 150 -11.15 10.71 -9.02
CA ILE A 150 -11.03 11.47 -7.78
C ILE A 150 -11.03 10.44 -6.64
N ASN A 151 -9.86 10.21 -6.06
CA ASN A 151 -9.76 9.30 -4.94
C ASN A 151 -9.98 10.04 -3.61
N GLY A 152 -10.48 9.31 -2.59
CA GLY A 152 -10.79 9.87 -1.28
C GLY A 152 -9.60 10.57 -0.61
N GLY A 153 -8.37 10.13 -0.90
CA GLY A 153 -7.16 10.77 -0.39
C GLY A 153 -6.95 12.18 -0.95
N ILE A 154 -7.24 12.37 -2.24
CA ILE A 154 -7.18 13.70 -2.88
C ILE A 154 -8.26 14.63 -2.28
N ILE A 155 -9.47 14.10 -2.08
CA ILE A 155 -10.58 14.87 -1.46
C ILE A 155 -10.15 15.38 -0.07
N VAL A 156 -9.65 14.48 0.78
CA VAL A 156 -9.22 14.83 2.15
C VAL A 156 -8.10 15.85 2.11
N TYR A 157 -7.14 15.67 1.19
CA TYR A 157 -6.01 16.59 1.02
C TYR A 157 -6.48 17.99 0.62
N VAL A 158 -7.38 18.08 -0.37
CA VAL A 158 -7.94 19.37 -0.85
C VAL A 158 -8.72 20.04 0.26
N LEU A 159 -9.56 19.29 1.01
CA LEU A 159 -10.31 19.83 2.13
C LEU A 159 -9.39 20.36 3.24
N GLY A 160 -8.35 19.61 3.62
CA GLY A 160 -7.36 20.05 4.61
C GLY A 160 -6.63 21.31 4.16
N THR A 161 -6.26 21.37 2.88
CA THR A 161 -5.61 22.55 2.29
C THR A 161 -6.57 23.75 2.26
N ALA A 162 -7.84 23.54 1.95
CA ALA A 162 -8.87 24.59 1.95
C ALA A 162 -9.08 25.14 3.38
N LEU A 163 -9.08 24.25 4.39
CA LEU A 163 -9.15 24.65 5.81
C LEU A 163 -7.95 25.54 6.20
N TRP A 164 -6.75 25.22 5.72
CA TRP A 164 -5.58 26.06 5.92
C TRP A 164 -5.84 27.49 5.40
N PHE A 165 -6.34 27.61 4.18
CA PHE A 165 -6.62 28.93 3.56
C PHE A 165 -7.85 29.62 4.14
N SER A 166 -8.69 28.95 4.92
CA SER A 166 -9.81 29.60 5.63
C SER A 166 -9.31 30.47 6.79
N HIS A 167 -8.13 30.16 7.34
CA HIS A 167 -7.53 30.89 8.44
C HIS A 167 -6.72 32.11 7.91
N GLU A 168 -6.79 33.23 8.61
CA GLU A 168 -6.11 34.49 8.22
C GLU A 168 -4.61 34.33 8.10
N THR A 169 -3.98 33.72 9.13
CA THR A 169 -2.54 33.43 9.12
C THR A 169 -2.16 32.52 7.94
N GLY A 170 -2.99 31.51 7.68
CA GLY A 170 -2.75 30.61 6.55
C GLY A 170 -2.75 31.33 5.19
N ARG A 171 -3.66 32.27 5.00
CA ARG A 171 -3.72 33.08 3.77
C ARG A 171 -2.50 33.99 3.61
N SER A 172 -1.97 34.51 4.71
CA SER A 172 -0.83 35.44 4.68
C SER A 172 0.52 34.75 4.39
N LEU A 173 0.58 33.42 4.49
CA LEU A 173 1.80 32.61 4.39
C LEU A 173 1.89 31.86 3.05
N ALA A 174 1.87 32.59 1.93
CA ALA A 174 1.76 31.99 0.60
C ALA A 174 2.89 31.00 0.23
N ARG A 175 4.11 31.22 0.71
CA ARG A 175 5.26 30.36 0.40
C ARG A 175 5.15 28.94 0.98
N PHE A 176 4.66 28.83 2.22
CA PHE A 176 4.51 27.53 2.87
C PHE A 176 3.58 26.60 2.08
N PRO A 177 2.34 27.02 1.77
CA PRO A 177 1.45 26.15 1.01
C PRO A 177 1.95 25.88 -0.42
N LEU A 178 2.61 26.82 -1.06
CA LEU A 178 3.13 26.61 -2.41
C LEU A 178 4.17 25.47 -2.46
N VAL A 179 5.11 25.46 -1.51
CA VAL A 179 6.18 24.45 -1.47
C VAL A 179 5.66 23.13 -0.88
N PHE A 180 5.09 23.19 0.32
CA PHE A 180 4.67 21.99 1.06
C PHE A 180 3.48 21.30 0.40
N TYR A 181 2.39 22.04 0.16
CA TYR A 181 1.20 21.47 -0.45
C TYR A 181 1.39 21.20 -1.94
N GLY A 182 2.22 21.97 -2.63
CA GLY A 182 2.58 21.68 -4.02
C GLY A 182 3.27 20.31 -4.14
N ALA A 183 4.29 20.07 -3.32
CA ALA A 183 5.02 18.79 -3.29
C ALA A 183 4.09 17.62 -2.91
N GLY A 184 3.22 17.83 -1.90
CA GLY A 184 2.23 16.84 -1.46
C GLY A 184 1.25 16.48 -2.56
N LEU A 185 0.74 17.49 -3.27
CA LEU A 185 -0.20 17.28 -4.39
C LEU A 185 0.46 16.48 -5.51
N VAL A 186 1.69 16.83 -5.89
CA VAL A 186 2.45 16.11 -6.91
C VAL A 186 2.63 14.64 -6.50
N ALA A 187 3.03 14.39 -5.24
CA ALA A 187 3.20 13.01 -4.74
C ALA A 187 1.86 12.25 -4.73
N LEU A 188 0.75 12.89 -4.36
CA LEU A 188 -0.59 12.29 -4.39
C LEU A 188 -1.00 11.92 -5.81
N LEU A 189 -0.82 12.81 -6.77
CA LEU A 189 -1.21 12.60 -8.17
C LEU A 189 -0.34 11.49 -8.81
N LEU A 190 0.98 11.60 -8.69
CA LEU A 190 1.92 10.60 -9.22
C LEU A 190 1.73 9.25 -8.52
N GLY A 191 1.58 9.27 -7.18
CA GLY A 191 1.33 8.07 -6.41
C GLY A 191 0.04 7.38 -6.84
N SER A 192 -1.07 8.12 -6.94
CA SER A 192 -2.36 7.56 -7.36
C SER A 192 -2.32 6.99 -8.78
N ALA A 193 -1.53 7.59 -9.66
CA ALA A 193 -1.41 7.13 -11.04
C ALA A 193 -0.53 5.87 -11.17
N PHE A 194 0.55 5.77 -10.41
CA PHE A 194 1.59 4.78 -10.66
C PHE A 194 1.80 3.76 -9.55
N ALA A 195 1.61 4.14 -8.28
CA ALA A 195 1.95 3.27 -7.16
C ALA A 195 1.20 1.92 -7.17
N PRO A 196 -0.10 1.85 -7.49
CA PRO A 196 -0.79 0.56 -7.51
C PRO A 196 -0.13 -0.45 -8.46
N GLY A 197 0.20 -0.02 -9.68
CA GLY A 197 0.87 -0.86 -10.67
C GLY A 197 2.30 -1.23 -10.28
N MET A 198 3.04 -0.29 -9.66
CA MET A 198 4.41 -0.53 -9.20
C MET A 198 4.43 -1.51 -8.02
N LEU A 199 3.46 -1.43 -7.10
CA LEU A 199 3.36 -2.31 -5.93
C LEU A 199 2.97 -3.74 -6.30
N THR A 200 2.05 -3.90 -7.26
CA THR A 200 1.61 -5.22 -7.74
C THR A 200 2.59 -5.86 -8.72
N GLY A 201 3.47 -5.07 -9.33
CA GLY A 201 4.46 -5.52 -10.29
C GLY A 201 5.53 -6.43 -9.68
N LYS A 202 6.20 -7.20 -10.54
CA LYS A 202 7.26 -8.15 -10.14
C LYS A 202 8.57 -7.46 -9.74
N SER A 203 8.82 -6.24 -10.24
CA SER A 203 10.08 -5.53 -10.01
C SER A 203 10.18 -4.98 -8.58
N ARG A 204 11.13 -5.49 -7.79
CA ARG A 204 11.42 -4.97 -6.44
C ARG A 204 11.93 -3.53 -6.46
N ALA A 205 12.68 -3.17 -7.50
CA ALA A 205 13.25 -1.82 -7.64
C ALA A 205 12.16 -0.74 -7.75
N LEU A 206 11.00 -1.08 -8.36
CA LEU A 206 9.88 -0.14 -8.48
C LEU A 206 9.03 -0.05 -7.20
N LYS A 207 9.09 -1.06 -6.33
CA LYS A 207 8.28 -1.06 -5.08
C LYS A 207 8.80 -0.03 -4.08
N PHE A 208 10.10 0.23 -4.02
CA PHE A 208 10.67 1.22 -3.11
C PHE A 208 10.16 2.64 -3.41
N PRO A 209 10.32 3.18 -4.64
CA PRO A 209 9.77 4.51 -4.94
C PRO A 209 8.23 4.55 -4.85
N ALA A 210 7.53 3.45 -5.14
CA ALA A 210 6.08 3.37 -4.95
C ALA A 210 5.70 3.56 -3.47
N LEU A 211 6.41 2.87 -2.57
CA LEU A 211 6.20 3.01 -1.12
C LEU A 211 6.50 4.44 -0.66
N MET A 212 7.57 5.04 -1.18
CA MET A 212 7.93 6.44 -0.88
C MET A 212 6.83 7.41 -1.33
N LEU A 213 6.32 7.25 -2.56
CA LEU A 213 5.24 8.09 -3.09
C LEU A 213 3.96 7.95 -2.25
N CYS A 214 3.59 6.71 -1.90
CA CYS A 214 2.43 6.45 -1.04
C CYS A 214 2.62 7.09 0.34
N ALA A 215 3.81 6.92 0.93
CA ALA A 215 4.10 7.44 2.28
C ALA A 215 4.12 8.97 2.29
N PHE A 216 4.83 9.60 1.34
CA PHE A 216 4.91 11.06 1.27
C PHE A 216 3.53 11.68 0.99
N GLY A 217 2.78 11.14 0.04
CA GLY A 217 1.43 11.60 -0.27
C GLY A 217 0.47 11.39 0.91
N GLY A 218 0.57 10.24 1.60
CA GLY A 218 -0.23 9.96 2.79
C GLY A 218 0.09 10.91 3.93
N MET A 219 1.37 11.14 4.19
CA MET A 219 1.82 12.10 5.21
C MET A 219 1.41 13.54 4.87
N ALA A 220 1.43 13.91 3.57
CA ALA A 220 0.92 15.21 3.13
C ALA A 220 -0.58 15.33 3.41
N GLY A 221 -1.34 14.25 3.21
CA GLY A 221 -2.77 14.19 3.55
C GLY A 221 -3.00 14.42 5.05
N GLY A 222 -2.29 13.70 5.90
CA GLY A 222 -2.37 13.90 7.35
C GLY A 222 -1.93 15.30 7.77
N ALA A 223 -0.83 15.79 7.18
CA ALA A 223 -0.31 17.12 7.48
C ALA A 223 -1.24 18.25 7.01
N SER A 224 -2.01 18.07 5.94
CA SER A 224 -2.97 19.10 5.50
C SER A 224 -4.01 19.39 6.59
N VAL A 225 -4.45 18.34 7.29
CA VAL A 225 -5.37 18.46 8.44
C VAL A 225 -4.61 18.94 9.68
N GLY A 226 -3.43 18.34 9.97
CA GLY A 226 -2.61 18.68 11.13
C GLY A 226 -2.16 20.13 11.16
N ASN A 227 -1.72 20.68 10.03
CA ASN A 227 -1.28 22.07 9.93
C ASN A 227 -2.43 23.04 10.24
N PHE A 228 -3.66 22.74 9.81
CA PHE A 228 -4.83 23.54 10.18
C PHE A 228 -5.03 23.55 11.72
N PHE A 229 -4.96 22.36 12.34
CA PHE A 229 -5.04 22.28 13.80
C PHE A 229 -3.89 23.04 14.48
N SER A 230 -2.69 23.03 13.89
CA SER A 230 -1.55 23.81 14.41
C SER A 230 -1.84 25.32 14.39
N LEU A 231 -2.49 25.81 13.33
CA LEU A 231 -2.90 27.24 13.26
C LEU A 231 -3.89 27.60 14.35
N VAL A 232 -4.87 26.69 14.60
CA VAL A 232 -5.97 26.99 15.53
C VAL A 232 -5.54 26.82 16.99
N LEU A 233 -4.69 25.83 17.30
CA LEU A 233 -4.38 25.44 18.67
C LEU A 233 -3.14 26.15 19.26
N PHE A 234 -2.15 26.52 18.44
CA PHE A 234 -0.85 26.92 18.94
C PHE A 234 -0.44 28.37 18.65
N ASP A 235 -1.19 29.08 17.80
CA ASP A 235 -0.87 30.46 17.40
C ASP A 235 0.64 30.66 17.11
N LEU A 236 1.22 29.74 16.32
CA LEU A 236 2.64 29.74 16.03
C LEU A 236 3.06 31.00 15.24
N PRO A 237 4.21 31.61 15.58
CA PRO A 237 4.66 32.83 14.90
C PRO A 237 4.96 32.58 13.40
N ARG A 238 4.80 33.61 12.60
CA ARG A 238 4.98 33.54 11.12
C ARG A 238 6.37 33.08 10.71
N GLU A 239 7.38 33.48 11.50
CA GLU A 239 8.80 33.11 11.27
C GLU A 239 8.98 31.60 11.35
N LEU A 240 8.29 30.93 12.27
CA LEU A 240 8.33 29.48 12.40
C LEU A 240 7.73 28.81 11.16
N TRP A 241 6.60 29.31 10.67
CA TRP A 241 6.00 28.79 9.42
C TRP A 241 6.92 28.97 8.21
N ALA A 242 7.62 30.12 8.15
CA ALA A 242 8.58 30.36 7.08
C ALA A 242 9.72 29.34 7.09
N MET A 243 10.22 28.97 8.29
CA MET A 243 11.23 27.94 8.48
C MET A 243 10.68 26.55 8.11
N LEU A 244 9.46 26.24 8.55
CA LEU A 244 8.79 24.96 8.26
C LEU A 244 8.57 24.74 6.76
N THR A 245 8.58 25.80 5.94
CA THR A 245 8.48 25.69 4.48
C THR A 245 9.52 24.70 3.91
N PHE A 246 10.72 24.68 4.48
CA PHE A 246 11.81 23.83 4.02
C PHE A 246 11.97 22.57 4.89
N VAL A 247 11.78 22.71 6.19
CA VAL A 247 12.00 21.63 7.16
C VAL A 247 10.92 20.54 6.99
N ALA A 248 9.64 20.93 6.89
CA ALA A 248 8.54 19.96 6.85
C ALA A 248 8.61 18.99 5.65
N PRO A 249 8.89 19.42 4.41
CA PRO A 249 9.05 18.47 3.32
C PRO A 249 10.20 17.48 3.52
N LEU A 250 11.33 17.94 4.11
CA LEU A 250 12.49 17.07 4.38
C LEU A 250 12.17 16.03 5.46
N GLU A 251 11.47 16.43 6.53
CA GLU A 251 10.98 15.49 7.56
C GLU A 251 10.08 14.42 6.94
N ARG A 252 9.11 14.81 6.11
CA ARG A 252 8.19 13.88 5.46
C ARG A 252 8.93 12.95 4.50
N LEU A 253 9.95 13.47 3.80
CA LEU A 253 10.80 12.65 2.94
C LEU A 253 11.57 11.61 3.77
N ALA A 254 12.18 12.02 4.90
CA ALA A 254 12.91 11.11 5.78
C ALA A 254 12.02 9.99 6.32
N PHE A 255 10.81 10.32 6.80
CA PHE A 255 9.85 9.31 7.25
C PHE A 255 9.36 8.42 6.09
N SER A 256 9.24 8.97 4.88
CA SER A 256 8.85 8.19 3.70
C SER A 256 9.92 7.17 3.32
N VAL A 257 11.21 7.54 3.44
CA VAL A 257 12.34 6.61 3.27
C VAL A 257 12.26 5.52 4.34
N GLY A 258 12.01 5.89 5.60
CA GLY A 258 11.82 4.94 6.71
C GLY A 258 10.68 3.97 6.44
N THR A 259 9.52 4.48 6.01
CA THR A 259 8.37 3.67 5.63
C THR A 259 8.72 2.69 4.51
N ALA A 260 9.44 3.14 3.47
CA ALA A 260 9.82 2.30 2.34
C ALA A 260 10.85 1.24 2.76
N ALA A 261 11.82 1.63 3.61
CA ALA A 261 12.86 0.72 4.12
C ALA A 261 12.27 -0.41 4.99
N ILE A 262 11.24 -0.11 5.78
CA ILE A 262 10.53 -1.10 6.60
C ILE A 262 9.51 -1.88 5.75
N GLY A 263 8.76 -1.20 4.92
CA GLY A 263 7.66 -1.77 4.13
C GLY A 263 8.11 -2.75 3.08
N LEU A 264 9.27 -2.49 2.42
CA LEU A 264 9.75 -3.33 1.33
C LEU A 264 10.07 -4.77 1.79
N PRO A 265 10.87 -5.00 2.87
CA PRO A 265 11.07 -6.36 3.37
C PRO A 265 9.77 -7.00 3.90
N LEU A 266 8.87 -6.24 4.51
CA LEU A 266 7.60 -6.79 5.00
C LEU A 266 6.72 -7.28 3.83
N LEU A 267 6.58 -6.48 2.77
CA LEU A 267 5.85 -6.89 1.56
C LEU A 267 6.48 -8.11 0.86
N ALA A 268 7.78 -8.35 1.06
CA ALA A 268 8.48 -9.50 0.49
C ALA A 268 8.40 -10.75 1.37
N SER A 269 8.35 -10.59 2.69
CA SER A 269 8.43 -11.70 3.66
C SER A 269 7.06 -12.22 4.12
N LEU A 270 6.09 -11.32 4.37
CA LEU A 270 4.76 -11.72 4.88
C LEU A 270 4.04 -12.73 3.98
N PRO A 271 4.03 -12.58 2.63
CA PRO A 271 3.40 -13.59 1.78
C PRO A 271 4.05 -14.97 1.86
N LYS A 272 5.37 -15.05 2.16
CA LYS A 272 6.07 -16.34 2.37
C LYS A 272 5.60 -17.03 3.65
N ALA A 273 5.13 -16.26 4.62
CA ALA A 273 4.53 -16.78 5.85
C ALA A 273 3.01 -16.99 5.72
N GLY A 274 2.46 -16.95 4.50
CA GLY A 274 1.03 -17.10 4.25
C GLY A 274 0.19 -15.88 4.58
N ILE A 275 0.81 -14.75 4.92
CA ILE A 275 0.12 -13.51 5.31
C ILE A 275 0.10 -12.55 4.12
N HIS A 276 -1.04 -12.47 3.45
CA HIS A 276 -1.18 -11.61 2.27
C HIS A 276 -1.60 -10.21 2.67
N VAL A 277 -0.71 -9.24 2.47
CA VAL A 277 -0.92 -7.82 2.74
C VAL A 277 -0.58 -6.98 1.51
N GLY A 278 -1.18 -5.81 1.42
CA GLY A 278 -0.95 -4.87 0.33
C GLY A 278 -1.73 -5.19 -0.93
N PRO A 279 -1.67 -4.29 -1.92
CA PRO A 279 -2.41 -4.47 -3.19
C PRO A 279 -1.94 -5.71 -3.92
N GLN A 280 -2.89 -6.51 -4.39
CA GLN A 280 -2.65 -7.73 -5.17
C GLN A 280 -3.07 -7.48 -6.63
N PRO A 281 -2.41 -8.11 -7.59
CA PRO A 281 -2.93 -8.09 -8.96
C PRO A 281 -4.31 -8.74 -8.98
N ALA A 282 -5.23 -8.16 -9.73
CA ALA A 282 -6.55 -8.78 -9.90
C ALA A 282 -6.33 -10.18 -10.48
N ARG A 283 -6.82 -11.20 -9.79
CA ARG A 283 -6.87 -12.56 -10.34
C ARG A 283 -7.65 -12.48 -11.66
N GLU A 284 -7.03 -12.94 -12.73
CA GLU A 284 -7.78 -13.19 -13.95
C GLU A 284 -8.95 -14.08 -13.54
N ALA A 285 -10.17 -13.59 -13.76
CA ALA A 285 -11.35 -14.38 -13.42
C ALA A 285 -11.17 -15.75 -14.07
N GLU A 286 -11.01 -16.79 -13.26
CA GLU A 286 -11.08 -18.15 -13.76
C GLU A 286 -12.38 -18.24 -14.58
N PRO A 287 -12.32 -18.71 -15.82
CA PRO A 287 -13.54 -18.85 -16.61
C PRO A 287 -14.56 -19.61 -15.77
N GLU A 288 -15.71 -18.95 -15.53
CA GLU A 288 -16.77 -19.42 -14.61
C GLU A 288 -17.32 -20.82 -14.96
N GLY A 289 -16.71 -21.49 -15.95
CA GLY A 289 -17.13 -22.81 -16.40
C GLY A 289 -16.57 -24.02 -15.64
N GLN A 290 -15.47 -23.84 -14.86
CA GLN A 290 -14.85 -25.00 -14.20
C GLN A 290 -15.35 -25.26 -12.76
N GLY A 291 -15.86 -24.26 -12.07
CA GLY A 291 -16.45 -24.44 -10.73
C GLY A 291 -17.81 -25.13 -10.74
N SER A 292 -18.56 -24.98 -11.85
CA SER A 292 -19.88 -25.58 -11.99
C SER A 292 -19.82 -27.09 -12.24
N ALA A 293 -18.75 -27.59 -12.85
CA ALA A 293 -18.60 -29.03 -13.11
C ALA A 293 -18.37 -29.82 -11.81
N TYR A 294 -17.62 -29.26 -10.84
CA TYR A 294 -17.39 -29.91 -9.54
C TYR A 294 -18.62 -29.82 -8.63
N ALA A 295 -19.37 -28.72 -8.67
CA ALA A 295 -20.59 -28.56 -7.87
C ALA A 295 -21.73 -29.47 -8.39
N ALA A 296 -21.80 -29.67 -9.71
CA ALA A 296 -22.80 -30.59 -10.30
C ALA A 296 -22.50 -32.07 -10.00
N ALA A 297 -21.22 -32.42 -9.83
CA ALA A 297 -20.81 -33.79 -9.47
C ALA A 297 -21.13 -34.18 -8.03
N CYS A 298 -21.38 -33.20 -7.13
CA CYS A 298 -21.68 -33.42 -5.72
C CYS A 298 -23.16 -33.21 -5.36
N SER A 299 -24.07 -33.15 -6.36
CA SER A 299 -25.51 -33.06 -6.07
C SER A 299 -26.05 -34.44 -5.66
N PRO A 300 -26.66 -34.57 -4.48
CA PRO A 300 -27.12 -35.86 -3.96
C PRO A 300 -28.31 -36.49 -4.73
N ASP A 301 -28.88 -35.74 -5.68
CA ASP A 301 -30.07 -36.17 -6.46
C ASP A 301 -29.75 -36.76 -7.83
N ALA A 302 -28.47 -36.88 -8.19
CA ALA A 302 -28.08 -37.55 -9.44
C ALA A 302 -27.97 -39.06 -9.20
N MET A 303 -29.09 -39.78 -9.36
CA MET A 303 -29.07 -41.25 -9.41
C MET A 303 -28.30 -41.74 -10.63
N PRO A 304 -27.24 -42.54 -10.48
CA PRO A 304 -26.56 -43.13 -11.63
C PRO A 304 -27.29 -44.39 -12.10
N THR A 305 -27.89 -44.31 -13.28
CA THR A 305 -28.32 -45.49 -14.02
C THR A 305 -27.20 -45.94 -14.95
N ALA A 306 -26.15 -46.51 -14.39
CA ALA A 306 -25.22 -47.44 -15.06
C ALA A 306 -24.11 -47.84 -14.10
N GLN A 307 -23.93 -49.11 -13.86
CA GLN A 307 -22.82 -49.65 -13.07
C GLN A 307 -21.52 -49.57 -13.88
N PRO A 308 -20.47 -48.83 -13.45
CA PRO A 308 -19.15 -49.02 -14.03
C PRO A 308 -18.44 -50.21 -13.37
N GLN A 309 -17.67 -50.94 -14.16
CA GLN A 309 -16.82 -52.04 -13.68
C GLN A 309 -15.78 -51.52 -12.66
N PRO A 310 -15.46 -52.33 -11.62
CA PRO A 310 -14.48 -51.89 -10.61
C PRO A 310 -13.06 -51.85 -11.19
N SER A 311 -12.47 -50.67 -11.11
CA SER A 311 -11.03 -50.50 -11.37
C SER A 311 -10.20 -51.12 -10.23
N PRO A 312 -9.01 -51.65 -10.48
CA PRO A 312 -8.17 -52.27 -9.47
C PRO A 312 -7.80 -51.25 -8.35
N VAL A 313 -8.00 -51.66 -7.13
CA VAL A 313 -7.70 -50.89 -5.93
C VAL A 313 -6.20 -50.66 -5.83
N PRO A 314 -5.70 -49.42 -5.75
CA PRO A 314 -4.29 -49.18 -5.47
C PRO A 314 -3.92 -49.68 -4.07
N ALA A 315 -2.70 -50.23 -3.95
CA ALA A 315 -2.15 -50.74 -2.69
C ALA A 315 -2.13 -49.67 -1.58
N PRO A 316 -2.36 -50.04 -0.31
CA PRO A 316 -2.34 -49.08 0.80
C PRO A 316 -0.97 -48.40 0.90
N ILE A 317 -0.97 -47.08 1.00
CA ILE A 317 0.23 -46.30 1.30
C ILE A 317 0.55 -46.48 2.80
N GLU A 318 1.67 -47.18 3.08
CA GLU A 318 2.12 -47.28 4.47
C GLU A 318 2.58 -45.92 4.99
N CYS A 319 1.92 -45.44 6.03
CA CYS A 319 2.36 -44.25 6.74
C CYS A 319 3.68 -44.51 7.47
N PRO A 320 4.69 -43.64 7.34
CA PRO A 320 5.95 -43.84 8.09
C PRO A 320 5.69 -43.75 9.60
N LYS A 321 6.24 -44.68 10.35
CA LYS A 321 6.16 -44.71 11.81
C LYS A 321 6.84 -43.46 12.40
N PRO A 322 6.25 -42.84 13.41
CA PRO A 322 6.90 -41.72 14.08
C PRO A 322 8.19 -42.17 14.76
N SER A 323 9.25 -41.38 14.60
CA SER A 323 10.54 -41.62 15.26
C SER A 323 10.36 -41.49 16.78
N PRO A 324 11.08 -42.30 17.58
CA PRO A 324 11.04 -42.21 19.02
C PRO A 324 11.55 -40.86 19.51
N VAL A 325 10.81 -40.26 20.42
CA VAL A 325 11.16 -39.01 21.11
C VAL A 325 12.42 -39.31 21.97
N GLN A 326 13.53 -38.62 21.68
CA GLN A 326 14.68 -38.63 22.58
C GLN A 326 14.30 -37.88 23.87
N GLU A 327 14.31 -38.59 24.99
CA GLU A 327 14.24 -37.97 26.32
C GLU A 327 15.47 -37.12 26.56
N ALA A 328 15.21 -35.83 26.80
CA ALA A 328 16.27 -34.88 27.15
C ALA A 328 16.82 -35.21 28.55
N GLU A 329 18.16 -35.41 28.67
CA GLU A 329 18.82 -35.51 29.95
C GLU A 329 18.63 -34.23 30.77
N PRO A 330 18.37 -34.30 32.09
CA PRO A 330 18.26 -33.15 32.95
C PRO A 330 19.62 -32.46 33.12
N GLU A 331 19.65 -31.14 32.92
CA GLU A 331 20.83 -30.29 33.20
C GLU A 331 21.15 -30.33 34.71
N PRO A 332 22.43 -30.39 35.10
CA PRO A 332 22.81 -30.30 36.51
C PRO A 332 22.56 -28.88 37.05
N GLU A 333 21.91 -28.77 38.20
CA GLU A 333 21.72 -27.53 38.93
C GLU A 333 23.06 -26.91 39.37
N PRO A 334 23.18 -25.59 39.44
CA PRO A 334 24.41 -24.89 39.87
C PRO A 334 24.73 -25.01 41.37
#